data_1e4e8a63519c506c9c7494221b8f3f30
#
_entry.id   1e4e8a63519c506c9c7494221b8f3f30
#
_cell.length_a   1.000
_cell.length_b   1.000
_cell.length_c   1.000
_cell.angle_alpha   90.00
_cell.angle_beta   90.00
_cell.angle_gamma   90.00
#
_symmetry.space_group_name_H-M   'P 1'
#
loop_
_entity.id
_entity.type
_entity.pdbx_description
1 polymer ?
#
loop_
_entity_poly.entity_id
_entity_poly.type
_entity_poly.pdbx_seq_one_letter_code
_entity_poly.pdbx_strand_id
1 'polypeptide(L)'
;MNIIHRFRPLATALLAGIAALATLNAIHAADGPARPEAAVSPMKRVAEARAKAKAENPDGADRVYGGKEAEKGAFPFQVALLTSDRLDASPASQPDAQFCGGSLIAPQWVLTAAHCLVDNGRPIPAGAVTVLTGATDLGEGKRYKAAEVIVNEGYSEQTMDNDLGLIRLAEPADAPTIKLAREATPDSGKTTVTGWGKMQDGTFPTALMVADLDLQPNATCNSGIKDIYARDLKTALGDLSHRMRYSEKGIDAAASAIAADMSDPLTGNMICAGTASGERDACNGDSGGPLFMTGADGPVQIGVVSWGEGPNDGSAACGHKNAYGIYTRLANYSGWIEEKMKITPAPAKPKAGVGTAQKPAKP
;
A
#
# COMPACT_ATOMS: atom_id res chain seq x y z
N MET A 1 36.77 42.81 -64.79
CA MET A 1 37.23 42.43 -63.43
C MET A 1 36.02 41.79 -62.73
N ASN A 2 35.90 40.48 -62.87
CA ASN A 2 34.75 39.69 -62.41
C ASN A 2 35.04 39.06 -61.02
N ILE A 3 34.25 39.37 -60.03
CA ILE A 3 34.28 38.72 -58.68
C ILE A 3 33.10 37.79 -58.64
N ILE A 4 33.39 36.47 -58.70
CA ILE A 4 32.40 35.44 -58.53
C ILE A 4 32.38 35.05 -57.03
N HIS A 5 31.29 35.35 -56.33
CA HIS A 5 30.98 34.83 -55.00
C HIS A 5 30.44 33.41 -55.10
N ARG A 6 31.17 32.45 -54.56
CA ARG A 6 30.73 31.07 -54.40
C ARG A 6 29.87 30.94 -53.13
N PHE A 7 28.59 30.72 -53.32
CA PHE A 7 27.72 30.17 -52.26
C PHE A 7 27.99 28.70 -52.09
N ARG A 8 28.37 28.29 -50.89
CA ARG A 8 28.37 26.89 -50.47
C ARG A 8 27.06 26.58 -49.72
N PRO A 9 26.41 25.39 -49.94
CA PRO A 9 25.11 25.13 -49.37
C PRO A 9 25.21 24.67 -47.90
N LEU A 10 24.45 25.33 -47.04
CA LEU A 10 24.18 24.98 -45.63
C LEU A 10 23.05 23.89 -45.55
N ALA A 11 23.18 22.79 -46.25
CA ALA A 11 22.11 21.79 -46.31
C ALA A 11 22.46 20.43 -45.68
N THR A 12 23.65 20.27 -45.06
CA THR A 12 24.07 18.95 -44.54
C THR A 12 24.16 18.87 -43.01
N ALA A 13 23.84 19.95 -42.28
CA ALA A 13 23.88 19.93 -40.80
C ALA A 13 22.52 19.62 -40.12
N LEU A 14 21.42 19.58 -40.87
CA LEU A 14 20.06 19.40 -40.30
C LEU A 14 19.61 17.92 -40.25
N LEU A 15 20.26 17.02 -40.93
CA LEU A 15 19.89 15.60 -40.96
C LEU A 15 20.57 14.75 -39.92
N ALA A 16 21.65 15.23 -39.28
CA ALA A 16 22.30 14.50 -38.18
C ALA A 16 21.66 14.74 -36.80
N GLY A 17 20.87 15.82 -36.66
CA GLY A 17 20.17 16.16 -35.40
C GLY A 17 18.88 15.37 -35.18
N ILE A 18 18.22 14.90 -36.25
CA ILE A 18 16.94 14.19 -36.14
C ILE A 18 17.15 12.69 -35.88
N ALA A 19 18.26 12.11 -36.32
CA ALA A 19 18.60 10.71 -36.02
C ALA A 19 19.03 10.47 -34.55
N ALA A 20 19.55 11.50 -33.88
CA ALA A 20 19.92 11.40 -32.45
C ALA A 20 18.71 11.54 -31.49
N LEU A 21 17.61 12.20 -31.91
CA LEU A 21 16.38 12.27 -31.11
C LEU A 21 15.50 11.01 -31.24
N ALA A 22 15.61 10.25 -32.35
CA ALA A 22 14.83 9.03 -32.53
C ALA A 22 15.38 7.82 -31.75
N THR A 23 16.66 7.85 -31.34
CA THR A 23 17.27 6.78 -30.54
C THR A 23 17.15 7.02 -29.01
N LEU A 24 16.76 8.23 -28.57
CA LEU A 24 16.49 8.50 -27.13
C LEU A 24 15.11 8.05 -26.67
N ASN A 25 14.16 7.83 -27.60
CA ASN A 25 12.79 7.39 -27.23
C ASN A 25 12.62 5.88 -27.04
N ALA A 26 13.67 5.07 -27.23
CA ALA A 26 13.60 3.62 -27.09
C ALA A 26 14.23 3.10 -25.77
N ILE A 27 14.72 3.97 -24.88
CA ILE A 27 15.37 3.57 -23.62
C ILE A 27 14.52 3.92 -22.38
N HIS A 28 13.30 4.47 -22.51
CA HIS A 28 12.50 4.94 -21.38
C HIS A 28 11.24 4.11 -21.13
N ALA A 29 11.33 2.81 -21.24
CA ALA A 29 10.26 1.90 -20.80
C ALA A 29 10.78 0.78 -19.87
N ALA A 30 11.82 1.02 -19.10
CA ALA A 30 12.22 0.15 -17.99
C ALA A 30 13.19 0.91 -17.08
N ASP A 31 12.96 0.86 -15.78
CA ASP A 31 13.86 1.20 -14.70
C ASP A 31 14.00 2.70 -14.35
N GLY A 32 12.93 3.29 -13.87
CA GLY A 32 13.07 4.37 -12.88
C GLY A 32 13.73 3.82 -11.61
N PRO A 33 14.52 4.61 -10.86
CA PRO A 33 15.08 4.13 -9.61
C PRO A 33 13.95 3.66 -8.69
N ALA A 34 14.04 2.40 -8.21
CA ALA A 34 13.13 1.86 -7.21
C ALA A 34 13.06 2.84 -6.04
N ARG A 35 11.87 3.04 -5.47
CA ARG A 35 11.75 3.83 -4.24
C ARG A 35 12.73 3.26 -3.21
N PRO A 36 13.51 4.09 -2.50
CA PRO A 36 14.51 3.59 -1.55
C PRO A 36 13.94 2.62 -0.50
N GLU A 37 12.67 2.80 -0.12
CA GLU A 37 11.97 1.90 0.80
C GLU A 37 11.53 0.58 0.17
N ALA A 38 11.32 0.50 -1.14
CA ALA A 38 10.95 -0.73 -1.84
C ALA A 38 12.16 -1.69 -2.02
N ALA A 39 13.39 -1.19 -1.92
CA ALA A 39 14.60 -2.00 -2.13
C ALA A 39 14.89 -3.01 -1.00
N VAL A 40 14.30 -2.84 0.20
CA VAL A 40 14.48 -3.74 1.34
C VAL A 40 13.14 -4.34 1.74
N SER A 41 13.04 -5.68 1.74
CA SER A 41 11.79 -6.35 2.08
C SER A 41 11.28 -5.95 3.48
N PRO A 42 9.96 -5.84 3.70
CA PRO A 42 9.38 -5.52 5.01
C PRO A 42 9.85 -6.48 6.11
N MET A 43 10.10 -7.73 5.78
CA MET A 43 10.62 -8.75 6.69
C MET A 43 11.94 -8.33 7.35
N LYS A 44 12.81 -7.63 6.65
CA LYS A 44 14.07 -7.08 7.19
C LYS A 44 13.87 -5.69 7.78
N ARG A 45 13.24 -4.79 7.02
CA ARG A 45 13.06 -3.38 7.39
C ARG A 45 12.26 -3.20 8.69
N VAL A 46 11.12 -3.88 8.82
CA VAL A 46 10.27 -3.76 10.02
C VAL A 46 10.96 -4.39 11.22
N ALA A 47 11.65 -5.51 11.05
CA ALA A 47 12.41 -6.16 12.12
C ALA A 47 13.54 -5.26 12.66
N GLU A 48 14.27 -4.60 11.78
CA GLU A 48 15.31 -3.63 12.17
C GLU A 48 14.70 -2.40 12.86
N ALA A 49 13.58 -1.87 12.33
CA ALA A 49 12.88 -0.75 12.93
C ALA A 49 12.34 -1.07 14.33
N ARG A 50 11.78 -2.29 14.54
CA ARG A 50 11.35 -2.75 15.87
C ARG A 50 12.52 -2.87 16.85
N ALA A 51 13.62 -3.48 16.42
CA ALA A 51 14.81 -3.61 17.25
C ALA A 51 15.38 -2.25 17.68
N LYS A 52 15.41 -1.29 16.74
CA LYS A 52 15.83 0.08 17.00
C LYS A 52 14.88 0.78 17.98
N ALA A 53 13.57 0.75 17.71
CA ALA A 53 12.56 1.37 18.58
C ALA A 53 12.63 0.85 20.02
N LYS A 54 12.77 -0.47 20.20
CA LYS A 54 12.92 -1.12 21.51
C LYS A 54 14.20 -0.68 22.24
N ALA A 55 15.29 -0.45 21.50
CA ALA A 55 16.54 0.02 22.09
C ALA A 55 16.47 1.51 22.50
N GLU A 56 15.76 2.35 21.72
CA GLU A 56 15.62 3.78 21.97
C GLU A 56 14.53 4.12 23.01
N ASN A 57 13.48 3.31 23.11
CA ASN A 57 12.36 3.52 24.02
C ASN A 57 11.85 2.18 24.62
N PRO A 58 12.57 1.58 25.58
CA PRO A 58 12.22 0.28 26.16
C PRO A 58 10.88 0.28 26.92
N ASP A 59 10.44 1.44 27.42
CA ASP A 59 9.21 1.64 28.21
C ASP A 59 8.12 2.37 27.40
N GLY A 60 8.19 2.34 26.06
CA GLY A 60 7.29 3.06 25.16
C GLY A 60 5.83 2.81 25.47
N ALA A 61 5.06 3.89 25.62
CA ALA A 61 3.62 3.83 25.90
C ALA A 61 2.84 3.52 24.61
N ASP A 62 1.91 2.58 24.68
CA ASP A 62 1.06 2.11 23.59
C ASP A 62 0.15 3.22 23.04
N ARG A 63 0.48 3.77 21.87
CA ARG A 63 -0.39 4.70 21.11
C ARG A 63 -0.18 4.54 19.61
N VAL A 64 -1.26 4.18 18.90
CA VAL A 64 -1.32 4.13 17.42
C VAL A 64 -1.15 5.51 16.81
N TYR A 65 -0.80 5.56 15.51
CA TYR A 65 -0.94 6.75 14.68
C TYR A 65 -2.41 7.22 14.70
N GLY A 66 -2.80 7.92 15.79
CA GLY A 66 -4.13 8.46 16.03
C GLY A 66 -5.27 7.45 16.23
N GLY A 67 -5.00 6.15 16.35
CA GLY A 67 -5.99 5.11 16.62
C GLY A 67 -6.15 4.80 18.12
N LYS A 68 -6.81 3.70 18.40
CA LYS A 68 -7.00 3.11 19.73
C LYS A 68 -6.75 1.62 19.71
N GLU A 69 -6.52 1.01 20.88
CA GLU A 69 -6.48 -0.43 21.00
C GLU A 69 -7.82 -1.06 20.61
N ALA A 70 -7.76 -2.16 19.88
CA ALA A 70 -8.93 -2.94 19.53
C ALA A 70 -9.45 -3.70 20.76
N GLU A 71 -10.76 -3.76 20.91
CA GLU A 71 -11.36 -4.66 21.89
C GLU A 71 -11.00 -6.10 21.58
N LYS A 72 -10.78 -6.91 22.63
CA LYS A 72 -10.39 -8.31 22.47
C LYS A 72 -11.37 -9.07 21.58
N GLY A 73 -10.84 -9.63 20.48
CA GLY A 73 -11.62 -10.42 19.53
C GLY A 73 -12.53 -9.61 18.58
N ALA A 74 -12.41 -8.27 18.54
CA ALA A 74 -13.24 -7.42 17.67
C ALA A 74 -12.99 -7.68 16.16
N PHE A 75 -11.76 -8.04 15.79
CA PHE A 75 -11.36 -8.27 14.39
C PHE A 75 -10.74 -9.66 14.22
N PRO A 76 -11.51 -10.73 14.37
CA PRO A 76 -10.97 -12.10 14.42
C PRO A 76 -10.41 -12.60 13.10
N PHE A 77 -10.70 -11.91 12.01
CA PHE A 77 -10.14 -12.16 10.67
C PHE A 77 -8.75 -11.54 10.47
N GLN A 78 -8.32 -10.62 11.36
CA GLN A 78 -6.99 -10.02 11.28
C GLN A 78 -5.93 -11.09 11.53
N VAL A 79 -4.88 -11.09 10.70
CA VAL A 79 -3.70 -11.95 10.92
C VAL A 79 -2.43 -11.13 10.93
N ALA A 80 -1.42 -11.63 11.66
CA ALA A 80 -0.06 -11.11 11.58
C ALA A 80 0.82 -12.07 10.78
N LEU A 81 1.68 -11.53 9.93
CA LEU A 81 2.73 -12.27 9.24
C LEU A 81 4.02 -12.17 10.04
N LEU A 82 4.57 -13.33 10.43
CA LEU A 82 5.75 -13.46 11.27
C LEU A 82 6.89 -14.09 10.47
N THR A 83 8.09 -13.55 10.62
CA THR A 83 9.32 -14.13 10.09
C THR A 83 9.64 -15.42 10.83
N SER A 84 9.61 -16.57 10.15
CA SER A 84 9.67 -17.89 10.79
C SER A 84 10.98 -18.16 11.54
N ASP A 85 12.11 -17.67 11.06
CA ASP A 85 13.45 -17.85 11.66
C ASP A 85 13.67 -17.04 12.95
N ARG A 86 12.77 -16.07 13.23
CA ARG A 86 12.77 -15.29 14.48
C ARG A 86 11.90 -15.90 15.57
N LEU A 87 11.17 -16.97 15.26
CA LEU A 87 10.24 -17.60 16.19
C LEU A 87 10.93 -18.74 16.95
N ASP A 88 10.76 -18.75 18.26
CA ASP A 88 11.02 -19.90 19.13
C ASP A 88 9.70 -20.54 19.60
N ALA A 89 9.74 -21.43 20.55
CA ALA A 89 8.55 -22.08 21.11
C ALA A 89 7.67 -21.12 21.93
N SER A 90 8.22 -19.98 22.38
CA SER A 90 7.51 -19.00 23.21
C SER A 90 6.68 -18.03 22.36
N PRO A 91 5.44 -17.70 22.75
CA PRO A 91 4.71 -16.59 22.16
C PRO A 91 5.43 -15.24 22.30
N ALA A 92 6.31 -15.06 23.26
CA ALA A 92 7.07 -13.83 23.45
C ALA A 92 8.00 -13.47 22.28
N SER A 93 8.31 -14.44 21.38
CA SER A 93 9.07 -14.17 20.16
C SER A 93 8.24 -13.55 19.02
N GLN A 94 6.90 -13.58 19.11
CA GLN A 94 6.00 -13.13 18.04
C GLN A 94 6.08 -11.64 17.75
N PRO A 95 6.12 -10.73 18.76
CA PRO A 95 6.23 -9.30 18.48
C PRO A 95 7.48 -8.94 17.66
N ASP A 96 8.63 -9.51 17.98
CA ASP A 96 9.89 -9.24 17.28
C ASP A 96 9.96 -9.89 15.89
N ALA A 97 9.07 -10.86 15.61
CA ALA A 97 8.96 -11.55 14.33
C ALA A 97 7.92 -10.92 13.37
N GLN A 98 7.01 -10.08 13.87
CA GLN A 98 5.95 -9.49 13.04
C GLN A 98 6.53 -8.47 12.07
N PHE A 99 6.14 -8.57 10.78
CA PHE A 99 6.61 -7.67 9.73
C PHE A 99 5.51 -7.11 8.82
N CYS A 100 4.40 -7.82 8.66
CA CYS A 100 3.24 -7.44 7.87
C CYS A 100 1.95 -7.92 8.53
N GLY A 101 0.83 -7.41 8.05
CA GLY A 101 -0.50 -7.90 8.36
C GLY A 101 -1.10 -8.70 7.21
N GLY A 102 -2.34 -9.13 7.40
CA GLY A 102 -3.16 -9.79 6.41
C GLY A 102 -4.57 -10.00 6.93
N SER A 103 -5.41 -10.64 6.13
CA SER A 103 -6.77 -11.02 6.50
C SER A 103 -7.07 -12.46 6.12
N LEU A 104 -7.74 -13.19 7.01
CA LEU A 104 -8.24 -14.52 6.72
C LEU A 104 -9.53 -14.38 5.87
N ILE A 105 -9.47 -14.81 4.62
CA ILE A 105 -10.57 -14.70 3.63
C ILE A 105 -11.28 -16.02 3.39
N ALA A 106 -10.63 -17.13 3.73
CA ALA A 106 -11.19 -18.48 3.80
C ALA A 106 -10.36 -19.30 4.81
N PRO A 107 -10.83 -20.48 5.28
CA PRO A 107 -10.14 -21.22 6.35
C PRO A 107 -8.65 -21.51 6.08
N GLN A 108 -8.26 -21.67 4.82
CA GLN A 108 -6.85 -21.90 4.44
C GLN A 108 -6.23 -20.75 3.63
N TRP A 109 -6.89 -19.59 3.52
CA TRP A 109 -6.44 -18.52 2.66
C TRP A 109 -6.33 -17.19 3.38
N VAL A 110 -5.15 -16.62 3.33
CA VAL A 110 -4.83 -15.29 3.82
C VAL A 110 -4.55 -14.37 2.63
N LEU A 111 -5.19 -13.21 2.64
CA LEU A 111 -4.95 -12.12 1.70
C LEU A 111 -3.98 -11.14 2.35
N THR A 112 -2.98 -10.70 1.60
CA THR A 112 -1.97 -9.72 2.02
C THR A 112 -1.44 -8.93 0.82
N ALA A 113 -0.47 -8.07 1.01
CA ALA A 113 0.21 -7.34 -0.06
C ALA A 113 1.31 -8.19 -0.72
N ALA A 114 1.54 -7.97 -2.02
CA ALA A 114 2.61 -8.64 -2.76
C ALA A 114 4.00 -8.28 -2.21
N HIS A 115 4.22 -6.99 -1.87
CA HIS A 115 5.50 -6.52 -1.34
C HIS A 115 5.88 -7.18 0.00
N CYS A 116 4.92 -7.71 0.77
CA CYS A 116 5.18 -8.53 1.96
C CYS A 116 5.77 -9.90 1.63
N LEU A 117 5.52 -10.38 0.42
CA LEU A 117 5.84 -11.73 -0.04
C LEU A 117 7.01 -11.79 -1.05
N VAL A 118 7.68 -10.65 -1.26
CA VAL A 118 8.81 -10.54 -2.20
C VAL A 118 10.08 -10.10 -1.46
N ASP A 119 11.21 -10.71 -1.77
CA ASP A 119 12.55 -10.26 -1.36
C ASP A 119 13.47 -10.30 -2.58
N ASN A 120 14.12 -9.18 -2.91
CA ASN A 120 14.98 -9.02 -4.07
C ASN A 120 14.31 -9.45 -5.40
N GLY A 121 13.07 -9.00 -5.63
CA GLY A 121 12.31 -9.26 -6.87
C GLY A 121 11.81 -10.70 -7.02
N ARG A 122 11.84 -11.52 -5.96
CA ARG A 122 11.41 -12.92 -5.99
C ARG A 122 10.47 -13.25 -4.86
N PRO A 123 9.45 -14.10 -5.08
CA PRO A 123 8.62 -14.59 -4.00
C PRO A 123 9.46 -15.28 -2.92
N ILE A 124 9.15 -14.96 -1.65
CA ILE A 124 9.78 -15.61 -0.51
C ILE A 124 9.34 -17.08 -0.42
N PRO A 125 10.20 -18.00 0.08
CA PRO A 125 9.79 -19.36 0.36
C PRO A 125 8.65 -19.41 1.38
N ALA A 126 7.66 -20.29 1.17
CA ALA A 126 6.55 -20.45 2.11
C ALA A 126 7.02 -20.71 3.56
N GLY A 127 8.12 -21.46 3.74
CA GLY A 127 8.71 -21.72 5.05
C GLY A 127 9.30 -20.50 5.76
N ALA A 128 9.51 -19.37 5.06
CA ALA A 128 10.01 -18.13 5.67
C ALA A 128 8.92 -17.37 6.43
N VAL A 129 7.64 -17.67 6.18
CA VAL A 129 6.49 -16.99 6.77
C VAL A 129 5.68 -17.94 7.65
N THR A 130 5.34 -17.46 8.85
CA THR A 130 4.36 -18.05 9.76
C THR A 130 3.20 -17.07 9.91
N VAL A 131 1.98 -17.57 9.84
CA VAL A 131 0.75 -16.75 10.00
C VAL A 131 0.23 -16.92 11.43
N LEU A 132 -0.01 -15.79 12.12
CA LEU A 132 -0.63 -15.76 13.44
C LEU A 132 -2.09 -15.32 13.30
N THR A 133 -3.03 -16.14 13.82
CA THR A 133 -4.47 -15.85 13.81
C THR A 133 -5.03 -15.77 15.22
N GLY A 134 -6.18 -15.09 15.38
CA GLY A 134 -6.89 -15.00 16.66
C GLY A 134 -6.16 -14.19 17.73
N ALA A 135 -5.17 -13.38 17.34
CA ALA A 135 -4.44 -12.51 18.24
C ALA A 135 -5.08 -11.13 18.30
N THR A 136 -5.38 -10.62 19.48
CA THR A 136 -5.57 -9.18 19.74
C THR A 136 -4.28 -8.60 20.33
N ASP A 137 -3.49 -9.40 21.01
CA ASP A 137 -2.11 -9.11 21.40
C ASP A 137 -1.18 -10.09 20.69
N LEU A 138 -0.03 -9.63 20.19
CA LEU A 138 0.95 -10.47 19.50
C LEU A 138 1.55 -11.57 20.41
N GLY A 139 1.42 -11.46 21.72
CA GLY A 139 1.76 -12.52 22.67
C GLY A 139 0.74 -13.66 22.74
N GLU A 140 -0.37 -13.56 22.02
CA GLU A 140 -1.45 -14.55 21.99
C GLU A 140 -1.60 -15.17 20.57
N GLY A 141 -2.69 -15.91 20.36
CA GLY A 141 -3.07 -16.45 19.07
C GLY A 141 -2.47 -17.82 18.75
N LYS A 142 -2.80 -18.31 17.55
CA LYS A 142 -2.35 -19.61 17.03
C LYS A 142 -1.54 -19.42 15.75
N ARG A 143 -0.36 -20.05 15.71
CA ARG A 143 0.56 -20.04 14.56
C ARG A 143 0.18 -21.10 13.54
N TYR A 144 0.16 -20.73 12.27
CA TYR A 144 -0.06 -21.62 11.13
C TYR A 144 1.12 -21.52 10.17
N LYS A 145 1.58 -22.66 9.66
CA LYS A 145 2.61 -22.68 8.61
C LYS A 145 1.99 -22.32 7.27
N ALA A 146 2.69 -21.53 6.46
CA ALA A 146 2.35 -21.37 5.07
C ALA A 146 2.76 -22.62 4.27
N ALA A 147 1.86 -23.11 3.42
CA ALA A 147 2.12 -24.16 2.45
C ALA A 147 2.52 -23.59 1.08
N GLU A 148 2.02 -22.40 0.76
CA GLU A 148 2.24 -21.75 -0.53
C GLU A 148 2.15 -20.24 -0.38
N VAL A 149 2.98 -19.53 -1.13
CA VAL A 149 3.00 -18.07 -1.28
C VAL A 149 2.73 -17.77 -2.74
N ILE A 150 1.75 -16.92 -3.02
CA ILE A 150 1.33 -16.51 -4.37
C ILE A 150 1.38 -15.00 -4.44
N VAL A 151 2.20 -14.47 -5.34
CA VAL A 151 2.32 -13.04 -5.64
C VAL A 151 1.55 -12.76 -6.92
N ASN A 152 0.84 -11.64 -7.00
CA ASN A 152 0.17 -11.23 -8.24
C ASN A 152 1.22 -11.04 -9.34
N GLU A 153 0.98 -11.65 -10.50
CA GLU A 153 1.92 -11.67 -11.62
C GLU A 153 2.15 -10.27 -12.24
N GLY A 154 1.21 -9.36 -12.04
CA GLY A 154 1.30 -7.97 -12.49
C GLY A 154 1.91 -7.03 -11.45
N TYR A 155 2.36 -7.53 -10.29
CA TYR A 155 2.96 -6.69 -9.25
C TYR A 155 4.23 -5.98 -9.75
N SER A 156 4.32 -4.69 -9.48
CA SER A 156 5.47 -3.84 -9.81
C SER A 156 6.04 -3.18 -8.55
N GLU A 157 7.27 -3.54 -8.18
CA GLU A 157 7.96 -2.90 -7.05
C GLU A 157 8.20 -1.39 -7.28
N GLN A 158 8.33 -0.95 -8.54
CA GLN A 158 8.61 0.45 -8.88
C GLN A 158 7.37 1.33 -8.69
N THR A 159 6.20 0.86 -9.09
CA THR A 159 4.96 1.63 -9.06
C THR A 159 4.03 1.23 -7.92
N MET A 160 4.31 0.11 -7.24
CA MET A 160 3.44 -0.53 -6.26
C MET A 160 2.07 -0.89 -6.84
N ASP A 161 1.95 -1.01 -8.17
CA ASP A 161 0.72 -1.45 -8.82
C ASP A 161 0.54 -2.96 -8.68
N ASN A 162 -0.72 -3.41 -8.61
CA ASN A 162 -1.08 -4.81 -8.39
C ASN A 162 -0.47 -5.42 -7.11
N ASP A 163 -0.31 -4.62 -6.06
CA ASP A 163 0.29 -5.04 -4.79
C ASP A 163 -0.66 -5.93 -4.00
N LEU A 164 -0.76 -7.19 -4.42
CA LEU A 164 -1.65 -8.18 -3.87
C LEU A 164 -1.01 -9.56 -3.87
N GLY A 165 -1.17 -10.30 -2.77
CA GLY A 165 -0.68 -11.66 -2.64
C GLY A 165 -1.57 -12.53 -1.77
N LEU A 166 -1.40 -13.84 -1.89
CA LEU A 166 -2.12 -14.84 -1.13
C LEU A 166 -1.13 -15.78 -0.45
N ILE A 167 -1.51 -16.22 0.75
CA ILE A 167 -0.84 -17.32 1.45
C ILE A 167 -1.85 -18.45 1.66
N ARG A 168 -1.53 -19.64 1.17
CA ARG A 168 -2.28 -20.84 1.51
C ARG A 168 -1.66 -21.47 2.75
N LEU A 169 -2.48 -21.67 3.79
CA LEU A 169 -2.08 -22.33 5.03
C LEU A 169 -1.94 -23.83 4.83
N ALA A 170 -1.03 -24.47 5.56
CA ALA A 170 -0.83 -25.92 5.54
C ALA A 170 -2.03 -26.69 6.10
N GLU A 171 -2.78 -26.08 7.02
CA GLU A 171 -4.01 -26.59 7.60
C GLU A 171 -5.05 -25.47 7.74
N PRO A 172 -6.36 -25.79 7.80
CA PRO A 172 -7.40 -24.78 8.01
C PRO A 172 -7.23 -24.07 9.35
N ALA A 173 -7.34 -22.75 9.34
CA ALA A 173 -7.42 -21.94 10.55
C ALA A 173 -8.83 -22.00 11.14
N ASP A 174 -8.88 -22.11 12.46
CA ASP A 174 -10.12 -22.05 13.25
C ASP A 174 -10.34 -20.60 13.71
N ALA A 175 -10.64 -19.71 12.76
CA ALA A 175 -10.92 -18.31 13.02
C ALA A 175 -11.92 -17.76 11.97
N PRO A 176 -12.75 -16.77 12.34
CA PRO A 176 -13.66 -16.13 11.41
C PRO A 176 -12.95 -15.45 10.24
N THR A 177 -13.60 -15.42 9.08
CA THR A 177 -13.10 -14.82 7.85
C THR A 177 -13.79 -13.49 7.57
N ILE A 178 -13.15 -12.60 6.81
CA ILE A 178 -13.76 -11.37 6.31
C ILE A 178 -14.30 -11.56 4.89
N LYS A 179 -15.43 -10.91 4.58
CA LYS A 179 -15.96 -10.82 3.22
C LYS A 179 -15.14 -9.85 2.39
N LEU A 180 -14.95 -10.13 1.11
CA LEU A 180 -14.28 -9.24 0.16
C LEU A 180 -15.31 -8.48 -0.67
N ALA A 181 -15.00 -7.21 -0.98
CA ALA A 181 -15.77 -6.42 -1.94
C ALA A 181 -15.64 -7.03 -3.34
N ARG A 182 -16.78 -7.20 -4.01
CA ARG A 182 -16.89 -7.70 -5.40
C ARG A 182 -17.39 -6.64 -6.37
N GLU A 183 -17.97 -5.58 -5.84
CA GLU A 183 -18.50 -4.45 -6.58
C GLU A 183 -17.55 -3.25 -6.48
N ALA A 184 -17.76 -2.27 -7.37
CA ALA A 184 -16.96 -1.07 -7.37
C ALA A 184 -16.94 -0.39 -5.99
N THR A 185 -15.74 -0.07 -5.51
CA THR A 185 -15.55 0.66 -4.27
C THR A 185 -16.10 2.08 -4.45
N PRO A 186 -16.89 2.62 -3.49
CA PRO A 186 -17.33 4.01 -3.55
C PRO A 186 -16.14 4.97 -3.48
N ASP A 187 -16.32 6.20 -3.97
CA ASP A 187 -15.28 7.23 -3.95
C ASP A 187 -15.15 7.94 -2.58
N SER A 188 -16.04 7.66 -1.64
CA SER A 188 -16.05 8.23 -0.29
C SER A 188 -16.78 7.32 0.69
N GLY A 189 -16.50 7.49 1.98
CA GLY A 189 -17.17 6.75 3.06
C GLY A 189 -16.24 6.52 4.24
N LYS A 190 -16.83 6.07 5.35
CA LYS A 190 -16.07 5.67 6.54
C LYS A 190 -15.48 4.30 6.34
N THR A 191 -14.22 4.18 6.66
CA THR A 191 -13.45 2.93 6.59
C THR A 191 -12.71 2.71 7.90
N THR A 192 -12.27 1.50 8.12
CA THR A 192 -11.48 1.11 9.29
C THR A 192 -10.25 0.34 8.81
N VAL A 193 -9.10 0.64 9.40
CA VAL A 193 -7.85 -0.12 9.23
C VAL A 193 -7.43 -0.69 10.58
N THR A 194 -6.82 -1.88 10.55
CA THR A 194 -6.32 -2.54 11.76
C THR A 194 -4.93 -3.11 11.53
N GLY A 195 -4.09 -3.11 12.58
CA GLY A 195 -2.76 -3.71 12.49
C GLY A 195 -1.88 -3.47 13.73
N TRP A 196 -0.62 -3.85 13.62
CA TRP A 196 0.42 -3.72 14.66
C TRP A 196 1.62 -2.90 14.17
N GLY A 197 1.35 -1.97 13.25
CA GLY A 197 2.36 -1.12 12.64
C GLY A 197 2.93 -0.06 13.58
N LYS A 198 3.92 0.65 13.06
CA LYS A 198 4.65 1.71 13.77
C LYS A 198 3.71 2.83 14.20
N MET A 199 3.88 3.27 15.44
CA MET A 199 3.11 4.32 16.06
C MET A 199 3.75 5.71 15.89
N GLN A 200 3.04 6.77 16.30
CA GLN A 200 3.52 8.16 16.21
C GLN A 200 4.80 8.42 17.00
N ASP A 201 4.97 7.77 18.14
CA ASP A 201 6.16 7.88 18.97
C ASP A 201 7.35 7.05 18.45
N GLY A 202 7.17 6.37 17.32
CA GLY A 202 8.17 5.53 16.69
C GLY A 202 8.22 4.10 17.19
N THR A 203 7.46 3.73 18.22
CA THR A 203 7.38 2.37 18.78
C THR A 203 6.45 1.46 17.96
N PHE A 204 6.39 0.19 18.33
CA PHE A 204 5.50 -0.81 17.73
C PHE A 204 4.67 -1.48 18.81
N PRO A 205 3.34 -1.50 18.71
CA PRO A 205 2.47 -2.09 19.71
C PRO A 205 2.54 -3.62 19.68
N THR A 206 2.22 -4.26 20.80
CA THR A 206 1.84 -5.67 20.84
C THR A 206 0.34 -5.85 20.73
N ALA A 207 -0.44 -4.91 21.23
CA ALA A 207 -1.89 -4.86 21.09
C ALA A 207 -2.30 -4.50 19.65
N LEU A 208 -3.34 -5.16 19.13
CA LEU A 208 -3.94 -4.81 17.84
C LEU A 208 -4.56 -3.43 17.93
N MET A 209 -4.24 -2.61 16.95
CA MET A 209 -4.71 -1.25 16.90
C MET A 209 -5.77 -1.06 15.82
N VAL A 210 -6.67 -0.10 16.01
CA VAL A 210 -7.74 0.23 15.08
C VAL A 210 -7.82 1.74 14.87
N ALA A 211 -7.94 2.15 13.61
CA ALA A 211 -8.15 3.54 13.22
C ALA A 211 -9.31 3.67 12.23
N ASP A 212 -10.18 4.64 12.47
CA ASP A 212 -11.23 5.03 11.55
C ASP A 212 -10.69 6.09 10.59
N LEU A 213 -10.88 5.85 9.29
CA LEU A 213 -10.40 6.69 8.20
C LEU A 213 -11.57 7.10 7.30
N ASP A 214 -11.35 8.14 6.51
CA ASP A 214 -12.24 8.53 5.43
C ASP A 214 -11.63 8.09 4.09
N LEU A 215 -12.41 7.34 3.30
CA LEU A 215 -12.06 7.04 1.92
C LEU A 215 -12.06 8.34 1.12
N GLN A 216 -11.02 8.59 0.35
CA GLN A 216 -10.81 9.81 -0.42
C GLN A 216 -10.85 9.51 -1.93
N PRO A 217 -11.33 10.45 -2.76
CA PRO A 217 -11.16 10.33 -4.21
C PRO A 217 -9.68 10.26 -4.60
N ASN A 218 -9.31 9.37 -5.53
CA ASN A 218 -7.93 9.25 -6.01
C ASN A 218 -7.36 10.59 -6.51
N ALA A 219 -8.18 11.46 -7.10
CA ALA A 219 -7.74 12.80 -7.53
C ALA A 219 -7.22 13.66 -6.38
N THR A 220 -7.85 13.58 -5.19
CA THR A 220 -7.39 14.28 -3.99
C THR A 220 -6.01 13.77 -3.54
N CYS A 221 -5.83 12.46 -3.52
CA CYS A 221 -4.58 11.83 -3.12
C CYS A 221 -3.46 12.09 -4.13
N ASN A 222 -3.76 12.01 -5.42
CA ASN A 222 -2.80 12.35 -6.48
C ASN A 222 -2.29 13.79 -6.34
N SER A 223 -3.20 14.76 -6.11
CA SER A 223 -2.82 16.15 -5.88
C SER A 223 -1.92 16.30 -4.65
N GLY A 224 -2.30 15.70 -3.52
CA GLY A 224 -1.54 15.79 -2.27
C GLY A 224 -0.13 15.19 -2.39
N ILE A 225 0.02 14.04 -3.06
CA ILE A 225 1.32 13.41 -3.29
C ILE A 225 2.20 14.27 -4.23
N LYS A 226 1.61 14.82 -5.30
CA LYS A 226 2.34 15.75 -6.19
C LYS A 226 2.84 16.99 -5.46
N ASP A 227 2.05 17.52 -4.51
CA ASP A 227 2.47 18.65 -3.68
C ASP A 227 3.66 18.30 -2.78
N ILE A 228 3.71 17.07 -2.25
CA ILE A 228 4.86 16.56 -1.48
C ILE A 228 6.09 16.48 -2.37
N TYR A 229 5.97 15.85 -3.54
CA TYR A 229 7.09 15.74 -4.48
C TYR A 229 7.61 17.09 -4.96
N ALA A 230 6.70 18.07 -5.18
CA ALA A 230 7.10 19.43 -5.51
C ALA A 230 7.94 20.07 -4.39
N ARG A 231 7.52 19.89 -3.14
CA ARG A 231 8.25 20.42 -1.98
C ARG A 231 9.61 19.75 -1.81
N ASP A 232 9.67 18.42 -1.93
CA ASP A 232 10.92 17.67 -1.79
C ASP A 232 11.91 18.03 -2.92
N LEU A 233 11.39 18.21 -4.15
CA LEU A 233 12.19 18.69 -5.27
C LEU A 233 12.69 20.13 -5.06
N LYS A 234 11.85 21.02 -4.50
CA LYS A 234 12.28 22.37 -4.12
C LYS A 234 13.43 22.32 -3.12
N THR A 235 13.36 21.46 -2.11
CA THR A 235 14.42 21.27 -1.12
C THR A 235 15.69 20.76 -1.79
N ALA A 236 15.61 19.72 -2.60
CA ALA A 236 16.78 19.17 -3.32
C ALA A 236 17.43 20.18 -4.29
N LEU A 237 16.64 20.97 -5.02
CA LEU A 237 17.14 22.06 -5.86
C LEU A 237 17.75 23.20 -5.03
N GLY A 238 17.21 23.48 -3.85
CA GLY A 238 17.74 24.42 -2.87
C GLY A 238 19.15 24.04 -2.41
N ASP A 239 19.37 22.77 -2.07
CA ASP A 239 20.69 22.23 -1.68
C ASP A 239 21.73 22.37 -2.80
N LEU A 240 21.30 22.29 -4.06
CA LEU A 240 22.15 22.51 -5.22
C LEU A 240 22.37 24.00 -5.56
N SER A 241 21.58 24.91 -5.01
CA SER A 241 21.55 26.33 -5.38
C SER A 241 22.90 27.02 -5.14
N HIS A 242 23.61 26.65 -4.07
CA HIS A 242 24.95 27.21 -3.76
C HIS A 242 25.98 26.90 -4.86
N ARG A 243 25.88 25.75 -5.52
CA ARG A 243 26.80 25.34 -6.59
C ARG A 243 26.37 25.84 -7.95
N MET A 244 25.06 25.86 -8.21
CA MET A 244 24.45 26.12 -9.53
C MET A 244 23.98 27.58 -9.67
N ARG A 245 23.98 28.35 -8.59
CA ARG A 245 23.50 29.75 -8.53
C ARG A 245 22.06 29.94 -8.97
N TYR A 246 21.20 28.99 -8.65
CA TYR A 246 19.75 29.13 -8.89
C TYR A 246 19.16 30.20 -7.98
N SER A 247 18.25 31.00 -8.51
CA SER A 247 17.43 31.90 -7.69
C SER A 247 16.30 31.12 -7.03
N GLU A 248 15.85 31.56 -5.86
CA GLU A 248 14.69 30.97 -5.17
C GLU A 248 13.45 30.93 -6.09
N LYS A 249 13.17 32.02 -6.80
CA LYS A 249 12.07 32.07 -7.79
C LYS A 249 12.24 31.04 -8.92
N GLY A 250 13.47 30.78 -9.36
CA GLY A 250 13.78 29.78 -10.38
C GLY A 250 13.54 28.35 -9.86
N ILE A 251 13.92 28.09 -8.62
CA ILE A 251 13.69 26.80 -7.95
C ILE A 251 12.20 26.55 -7.79
N ASP A 252 11.42 27.52 -7.30
CA ASP A 252 9.97 27.42 -7.15
C ASP A 252 9.28 27.14 -8.47
N ALA A 253 9.64 27.88 -9.54
CA ALA A 253 9.09 27.69 -10.86
C ALA A 253 9.39 26.31 -11.44
N ALA A 254 10.63 25.83 -11.29
CA ALA A 254 11.05 24.51 -11.77
C ALA A 254 10.33 23.37 -11.02
N ALA A 255 10.30 23.43 -9.68
CA ALA A 255 9.63 22.42 -8.87
C ALA A 255 8.13 22.36 -9.18
N SER A 256 7.45 23.51 -9.31
CA SER A 256 6.02 23.58 -9.64
C SER A 256 5.74 23.07 -11.04
N ALA A 257 6.58 23.40 -12.03
CA ALA A 257 6.40 22.96 -13.41
C ALA A 257 6.56 21.43 -13.54
N ILE A 258 7.59 20.87 -12.89
CA ILE A 258 7.82 19.42 -12.89
C ILE A 258 6.65 18.68 -12.21
N ALA A 259 6.20 19.17 -11.04
CA ALA A 259 5.08 18.54 -10.32
C ALA A 259 3.77 18.60 -11.12
N ALA A 260 3.52 19.70 -11.84
CA ALA A 260 2.32 19.84 -12.67
C ALA A 260 2.30 18.87 -13.87
N ASP A 261 3.47 18.49 -14.41
CA ASP A 261 3.61 17.57 -15.56
C ASP A 261 3.79 16.10 -15.13
N MET A 262 3.79 15.82 -13.84
CA MET A 262 3.86 14.44 -13.33
C MET A 262 2.58 13.66 -13.63
N SER A 263 2.73 12.41 -14.04
CA SER A 263 1.63 11.45 -14.08
C SER A 263 1.01 11.26 -12.69
N ASP A 264 -0.24 10.82 -12.66
CA ASP A 264 -0.90 10.51 -11.40
C ASP A 264 -0.21 9.33 -10.69
N PRO A 265 0.19 9.48 -9.41
CA PRO A 265 0.83 8.41 -8.65
C PRO A 265 -0.06 7.19 -8.42
N LEU A 266 -1.38 7.40 -8.28
CA LEU A 266 -2.34 6.32 -8.09
C LEU A 266 -2.89 5.84 -9.42
N THR A 267 -2.87 4.52 -9.62
CA THR A 267 -3.53 3.85 -10.75
C THR A 267 -5.01 3.56 -10.42
N GLY A 268 -5.76 3.05 -11.40
CA GLY A 268 -7.13 2.55 -11.19
C GLY A 268 -7.20 1.36 -10.23
N ASN A 269 -6.08 0.68 -9.98
CA ASN A 269 -5.95 -0.47 -9.06
C ASN A 269 -5.75 -0.06 -7.60
N MET A 270 -5.72 1.23 -7.32
CA MET A 270 -5.48 1.78 -5.99
C MET A 270 -6.68 2.57 -5.49
N ILE A 271 -6.82 2.65 -4.19
CA ILE A 271 -7.68 3.58 -3.44
C ILE A 271 -6.87 4.20 -2.33
N CYS A 272 -7.34 5.33 -1.81
CA CYS A 272 -6.66 5.96 -0.68
C CYS A 272 -7.63 6.33 0.43
N ALA A 273 -7.16 6.28 1.67
CA ALA A 273 -7.93 6.64 2.85
C ALA A 273 -7.04 7.29 3.91
N GLY A 274 -7.61 8.22 4.65
CA GLY A 274 -6.95 8.94 5.73
C GLY A 274 -7.88 9.97 6.35
N THR A 275 -7.41 10.68 7.36
CA THR A 275 -8.16 11.79 7.96
C THR A 275 -7.71 13.13 7.39
N ALA A 276 -8.65 14.09 7.26
CA ALA A 276 -8.33 15.42 6.73
C ALA A 276 -7.26 16.16 7.55
N SER A 277 -7.16 15.87 8.85
CA SER A 277 -6.12 16.40 9.74
C SER A 277 -4.76 15.69 9.58
N GLY A 278 -4.70 14.50 8.94
CA GLY A 278 -3.50 13.68 8.86
C GLY A 278 -3.14 12.95 10.15
N GLU A 279 -4.04 12.92 11.14
CA GLU A 279 -3.73 12.36 12.47
C GLU A 279 -3.85 10.83 12.54
N ARG A 280 -4.43 10.19 11.51
CA ARG A 280 -4.66 8.75 11.49
C ARG A 280 -4.30 8.17 10.13
N ASP A 281 -3.58 7.07 10.16
CA ASP A 281 -3.14 6.35 8.96
C ASP A 281 -2.69 4.92 9.31
N ALA A 282 -2.49 4.08 8.28
CA ALA A 282 -1.68 2.88 8.36
C ALA A 282 -0.19 3.25 8.28
N CYS A 283 0.69 2.48 8.91
CA CYS A 283 2.12 2.74 8.92
C CYS A 283 2.94 1.46 8.71
N ASN A 284 4.27 1.57 8.76
CA ASN A 284 5.21 0.46 8.62
C ASN A 284 4.88 -0.71 9.57
N GLY A 285 4.59 -1.88 9.02
CA GLY A 285 4.15 -3.06 9.77
C GLY A 285 2.65 -3.35 9.65
N ASP A 286 1.82 -2.39 9.20
CA ASP A 286 0.41 -2.61 8.84
C ASP A 286 0.24 -3.13 7.41
N SER A 287 1.28 -3.06 6.59
CA SER A 287 1.34 -3.55 5.21
C SER A 287 0.66 -4.90 5.04
N GLY A 288 -0.18 -5.05 4.04
CA GLY A 288 -0.94 -6.27 3.79
C GLY A 288 -2.20 -6.41 4.63
N GLY A 289 -2.38 -5.61 5.68
CA GLY A 289 -3.58 -5.58 6.53
C GLY A 289 -4.83 -5.10 5.80
N PRO A 290 -6.03 -5.33 6.37
CA PRO A 290 -7.29 -5.00 5.74
C PRO A 290 -7.67 -3.53 5.93
N LEU A 291 -8.14 -2.89 4.84
CA LEU A 291 -9.02 -1.72 4.88
C LEU A 291 -10.44 -2.21 4.60
N PHE A 292 -11.39 -1.91 5.49
CA PHE A 292 -12.76 -2.41 5.35
C PHE A 292 -13.80 -1.36 5.70
N MET A 293 -15.01 -1.55 5.19
CA MET A 293 -16.22 -0.81 5.56
C MET A 293 -17.15 -1.74 6.34
N THR A 294 -17.82 -1.20 7.36
CA THR A 294 -18.81 -1.96 8.14
C THR A 294 -20.21 -1.59 7.69
N GLY A 295 -20.91 -2.55 7.09
CA GLY A 295 -22.31 -2.46 6.69
C GLY A 295 -23.24 -3.25 7.62
N ALA A 296 -24.51 -3.33 7.26
CA ALA A 296 -25.54 -4.09 8.02
C ALA A 296 -25.17 -5.58 8.16
N ASP A 297 -24.51 -6.17 7.16
CA ASP A 297 -24.10 -7.58 7.12
C ASP A 297 -22.67 -7.81 7.68
N GLY A 298 -22.12 -6.86 8.40
CA GLY A 298 -20.79 -6.90 8.99
C GLY A 298 -19.69 -6.28 8.12
N PRO A 299 -18.40 -6.49 8.46
CA PRO A 299 -17.27 -5.90 7.76
C PRO A 299 -17.08 -6.52 6.37
N VAL A 300 -16.76 -5.64 5.40
CA VAL A 300 -16.42 -6.01 4.02
C VAL A 300 -15.10 -5.34 3.68
N GLN A 301 -14.08 -6.11 3.39
CA GLN A 301 -12.77 -5.61 3.01
C GLN A 301 -12.81 -5.04 1.59
N ILE A 302 -12.36 -3.79 1.44
CA ILE A 302 -12.35 -3.05 0.18
C ILE A 302 -10.93 -2.80 -0.32
N GLY A 303 -9.94 -2.88 0.57
CA GLY A 303 -8.53 -2.62 0.25
C GLY A 303 -7.56 -3.45 1.07
N VAL A 304 -6.30 -3.44 0.62
CA VAL A 304 -5.13 -4.02 1.31
C VAL A 304 -4.10 -2.92 1.50
N VAL A 305 -3.60 -2.73 2.71
CA VAL A 305 -2.56 -1.72 3.02
C VAL A 305 -1.34 -1.96 2.12
N SER A 306 -0.96 -0.96 1.34
CA SER A 306 0.09 -1.08 0.34
C SER A 306 1.26 -0.12 0.62
N TRP A 307 1.07 1.18 0.44
CA TRP A 307 2.14 2.16 0.61
C TRP A 307 1.59 3.52 1.06
N GLY A 308 2.48 4.43 1.37
CA GLY A 308 2.17 5.81 1.70
C GLY A 308 3.35 6.71 1.40
N GLU A 309 3.11 8.00 1.27
CA GLU A 309 4.12 9.02 1.12
C GLU A 309 4.07 9.98 2.30
N GLY A 310 5.24 10.40 2.73
CA GLY A 310 5.41 11.49 3.68
C GLY A 310 6.53 12.40 3.21
N PRO A 311 6.57 13.65 3.70
CA PRO A 311 7.63 14.58 3.34
C PRO A 311 9.00 14.10 3.87
N ASN A 312 10.06 14.35 3.07
CA ASN A 312 11.43 14.04 3.44
C ASN A 312 12.07 15.11 4.37
N ASP A 313 11.26 15.79 5.16
CA ASP A 313 11.70 16.87 6.06
C ASP A 313 11.89 16.42 7.52
N GLY A 314 11.83 15.10 7.77
CA GLY A 314 11.91 14.53 9.11
C GLY A 314 10.60 14.60 9.91
N SER A 315 9.50 15.10 9.31
CA SER A 315 8.17 14.99 9.87
C SER A 315 7.69 13.53 9.80
N ALA A 316 6.49 13.28 10.36
CA ALA A 316 5.96 11.92 10.43
C ALA A 316 5.86 11.25 9.04
N ALA A 317 6.41 10.06 8.91
CA ALA A 317 6.37 9.27 7.68
C ALA A 317 4.98 8.75 7.32
N CYS A 318 4.03 8.75 8.29
CA CYS A 318 2.65 8.31 8.13
C CYS A 318 1.73 9.36 8.74
N GLY A 319 0.45 9.41 8.33
CA GLY A 319 -0.53 10.33 8.90
C GLY A 319 -0.31 11.79 8.50
N HIS A 320 0.00 12.05 7.25
CA HIS A 320 0.15 13.40 6.74
C HIS A 320 -1.14 13.87 6.04
N LYS A 321 -1.58 15.10 6.32
CA LYS A 321 -2.87 15.65 5.85
C LYS A 321 -3.05 15.70 4.32
N ASN A 322 -2.06 15.53 3.53
CA ASN A 322 -2.15 15.52 2.07
C ASN A 322 -1.57 14.23 1.47
N ALA A 323 -0.97 13.36 2.28
CA ALA A 323 -0.45 12.07 1.88
C ALA A 323 -1.19 11.00 2.68
N TYR A 324 -2.34 10.62 2.15
CA TYR A 324 -3.16 9.56 2.72
C TYR A 324 -2.56 8.19 2.40
N GLY A 325 -2.82 7.19 3.26
CA GLY A 325 -2.42 5.81 3.00
C GLY A 325 -3.04 5.29 1.71
N ILE A 326 -2.27 4.52 0.95
CA ILE A 326 -2.67 3.93 -0.32
C ILE A 326 -2.87 2.43 -0.14
N TYR A 327 -3.94 1.93 -0.72
CA TYR A 327 -4.42 0.56 -0.60
C TYR A 327 -4.68 -0.04 -1.97
N THR A 328 -4.40 -1.33 -2.15
CA THR A 328 -4.81 -2.07 -3.34
C THR A 328 -6.32 -2.21 -3.37
N ARG A 329 -6.98 -1.79 -4.45
CA ARG A 329 -8.44 -1.81 -4.66
C ARG A 329 -8.94 -3.23 -4.94
N LEU A 330 -9.55 -3.88 -3.96
CA LEU A 330 -9.92 -5.30 -4.07
C LEU A 330 -10.96 -5.62 -5.13
N ALA A 331 -11.85 -4.69 -5.43
CA ALA A 331 -12.90 -4.91 -6.44
C ALA A 331 -12.34 -5.31 -7.83
N ASN A 332 -11.10 -4.91 -8.14
CA ASN A 332 -10.45 -5.23 -9.41
C ASN A 332 -9.86 -6.66 -9.45
N TYR A 333 -9.76 -7.34 -8.30
CA TYR A 333 -9.02 -8.61 -8.17
C TYR A 333 -9.88 -9.81 -7.79
N SER A 334 -11.22 -9.66 -7.73
CA SER A 334 -12.12 -10.78 -7.36
C SER A 334 -11.90 -12.02 -8.23
N GLY A 335 -11.76 -11.82 -9.55
CA GLY A 335 -11.50 -12.92 -10.49
C GLY A 335 -10.14 -13.59 -10.27
N TRP A 336 -9.08 -12.80 -10.04
CA TRP A 336 -7.75 -13.33 -9.74
C TRP A 336 -7.73 -14.13 -8.43
N ILE A 337 -8.33 -13.57 -7.37
CA ILE A 337 -8.42 -14.25 -6.06
C ILE A 337 -9.17 -15.58 -6.20
N GLU A 338 -10.33 -15.59 -6.87
CA GLU A 338 -11.14 -16.80 -7.07
C GLU A 338 -10.39 -17.86 -7.90
N GLU A 339 -9.69 -17.45 -8.96
CA GLU A 339 -8.88 -18.35 -9.77
C GLU A 339 -7.77 -19.01 -8.94
N LYS A 340 -7.00 -18.21 -8.18
CA LYS A 340 -5.91 -18.74 -7.36
C LYS A 340 -6.43 -19.62 -6.23
N MET A 341 -7.55 -19.28 -5.63
CA MET A 341 -8.18 -20.10 -4.60
C MET A 341 -9.00 -21.26 -5.17
N LYS A 342 -9.25 -21.33 -6.48
CA LYS A 342 -10.12 -22.32 -7.14
C LYS A 342 -11.54 -22.33 -6.56
N ILE A 343 -12.06 -21.13 -6.24
CA ILE A 343 -13.41 -20.93 -5.71
C ILE A 343 -14.35 -20.59 -6.88
N THR A 344 -15.43 -21.37 -7.05
CA THR A 344 -16.52 -20.98 -7.93
C THR A 344 -17.40 -19.94 -7.24
N PRO A 345 -17.73 -18.80 -7.87
CA PRO A 345 -18.60 -17.79 -7.27
C PRO A 345 -19.93 -18.40 -6.87
N ALA A 346 -20.42 -18.10 -5.67
CA ALA A 346 -21.79 -18.46 -5.31
C ALA A 346 -22.76 -17.75 -6.27
N PRO A 347 -23.79 -18.45 -6.79
CA PRO A 347 -24.76 -17.84 -7.71
C PRO A 347 -25.40 -16.62 -7.04
N ALA A 348 -25.46 -15.50 -7.78
CA ALA A 348 -26.08 -14.27 -7.32
C ALA A 348 -27.50 -14.57 -6.84
N LYS A 349 -27.85 -14.18 -5.62
CA LYS A 349 -29.23 -14.28 -5.13
C LYS A 349 -30.15 -13.56 -6.13
N PRO A 350 -31.25 -14.20 -6.61
CA PRO A 350 -32.17 -13.52 -7.50
C PRO A 350 -32.66 -12.25 -6.80
N LYS A 351 -32.59 -11.12 -7.48
CA LYS A 351 -33.18 -9.86 -7.00
C LYS A 351 -34.64 -10.16 -6.70
N ALA A 352 -35.07 -9.93 -5.47
CA ALA A 352 -36.48 -10.10 -5.08
C ALA A 352 -37.30 -9.27 -6.07
N GLY A 353 -38.16 -9.95 -6.84
CA GLY A 353 -39.00 -9.31 -7.82
C GLY A 353 -39.88 -8.27 -7.12
N VAL A 354 -39.85 -7.05 -7.63
CA VAL A 354 -40.78 -6.00 -7.25
C VAL A 354 -42.17 -6.54 -7.57
N GLY A 355 -42.87 -7.00 -6.53
CA GLY A 355 -44.25 -7.47 -6.63
C GLY A 355 -45.12 -6.34 -7.20
N THR A 356 -45.61 -6.52 -8.40
CA THR A 356 -46.65 -5.67 -8.95
C THR A 356 -47.87 -5.77 -8.06
N ALA A 357 -48.11 -4.71 -7.29
CA ALA A 357 -49.34 -4.59 -6.50
C ALA A 357 -50.56 -4.65 -7.45
N GLN A 358 -51.32 -5.75 -7.39
CA GLN A 358 -52.64 -5.85 -8.03
C GLN A 358 -53.60 -4.85 -7.35
N LYS A 359 -54.09 -3.90 -8.16
CA LYS A 359 -55.13 -2.94 -7.77
C LYS A 359 -56.43 -3.69 -7.44
N PRO A 360 -57.06 -3.49 -6.26
CA PRO A 360 -58.31 -4.14 -5.97
C PRO A 360 -59.44 -3.61 -6.89
N ALA A 361 -60.20 -4.51 -7.49
CA ALA A 361 -61.44 -4.20 -8.21
C ALA A 361 -62.47 -3.63 -7.21
N LYS A 362 -63.13 -2.53 -7.58
CA LYS A 362 -64.28 -1.94 -6.85
C LYS A 362 -65.56 -2.66 -7.26
N PRO A 363 -66.53 -2.78 -6.30
CA PRO A 363 -67.81 -3.46 -6.52
C PRO A 363 -68.75 -2.71 -7.47
#